data_6150a95462ff413400a6466f763b1490
#
_entry.id   6150a95462ff413400a6466f763b1490
#
_cell.length_a   1.000
_cell.length_b   1.000
_cell.length_c   1.000
_cell.angle_alpha   90.00
_cell.angle_beta   90.00
_cell.angle_gamma   90.00
#
_symmetry.space_group_name_H-M   'P 1'
#
loop_
_entity.id
_entity.type
_entity.pdbx_description
1 polymer ?
#
loop_
_entity_poly.entity_id
_entity_poly.type
_entity_poly.pdbx_seq_one_letter_code
_entity_poly.pdbx_strand_id
1 'polypeptide(L)'
;MSNDTNSREVITVQGTIRPEEMGVTYPHEHLFLDAMDHYSSYGYQLVIDDEDVMAQEILEFTTRGGRTICDVTLDEIGRDPERLVRFSRRTGINIVMGCGWYRDFGYPSIVAEKTSRELAEILVKEVEIGVGDTGIRAGFIGEIGTGRHYIKPAEERVFRAAALAQAQTDVVISTHTTRWGTLAMEQIALLEEFGANLSRVIIGHLGDRIGVKHLLPIAEKGVYLEVDNIGYLDYQPEYVRADNVAALVAEGFVDQVLLSEDICMLNHLMYTGGKGYGYVFETFLPLLLERGVTDEQIHQMMVVNPARAFSRRRRDAV
;
A
#
# COMPACT_ATOMS: atom_id res chain seq x y z
N MET A 1 21.76 -10.94 -17.09
CA MET A 1 20.47 -11.59 -16.80
C MET A 1 19.47 -10.95 -17.73
N SER A 2 18.88 -11.70 -18.69
CA SER A 2 17.90 -11.17 -19.64
C SER A 2 16.68 -10.68 -18.88
N ASN A 3 16.31 -9.42 -19.06
CA ASN A 3 15.09 -8.83 -18.52
C ASN A 3 13.88 -9.56 -19.12
N ASP A 4 13.32 -10.49 -18.38
CA ASP A 4 12.09 -11.20 -18.73
C ASP A 4 10.86 -10.36 -18.27
N THR A 5 10.85 -9.08 -18.66
CA THR A 5 9.75 -8.16 -18.36
C THR A 5 8.46 -8.55 -19.09
N ASN A 6 8.56 -9.34 -20.17
CA ASN A 6 7.40 -9.83 -20.94
C ASN A 6 6.60 -10.92 -20.20
N SER A 7 7.12 -11.47 -19.09
CA SER A 7 6.47 -12.51 -18.30
C SER A 7 5.73 -11.99 -17.07
N ARG A 8 5.74 -10.67 -16.82
CA ARG A 8 5.11 -10.06 -15.65
C ARG A 8 3.96 -9.12 -16.04
N GLU A 9 3.00 -9.01 -15.15
CA GLU A 9 1.82 -8.13 -15.29
C GLU A 9 1.48 -7.46 -13.97
N VAL A 10 0.77 -6.33 -14.02
CA VAL A 10 0.14 -5.68 -12.87
C VAL A 10 -1.37 -5.74 -13.06
N ILE A 11 -2.09 -6.18 -12.04
CA ILE A 11 -3.56 -6.23 -12.06
C ILE A 11 -4.09 -4.88 -11.60
N THR A 12 -4.81 -4.19 -12.47
CA THR A 12 -5.56 -2.98 -12.14
C THR A 12 -7.07 -3.28 -12.16
N VAL A 13 -7.86 -2.37 -11.62
CA VAL A 13 -9.33 -2.49 -11.64
C VAL A 13 -9.93 -2.50 -13.06
N GLN A 14 -9.18 -2.08 -14.08
CA GLN A 14 -9.60 -2.10 -15.49
C GLN A 14 -9.01 -3.28 -16.30
N GLY A 15 -8.26 -4.16 -15.66
CA GLY A 15 -7.56 -5.27 -16.31
C GLY A 15 -6.06 -5.25 -16.02
N THR A 16 -5.28 -5.96 -16.82
CA THR A 16 -3.83 -6.03 -16.61
C THR A 16 -3.08 -5.03 -17.47
N ILE A 17 -2.02 -4.47 -16.90
CA ILE A 17 -1.05 -3.62 -17.59
C ILE A 17 0.36 -4.20 -17.45
N ARG A 18 1.30 -3.73 -18.27
CA ARG A 18 2.72 -4.05 -18.10
C ARG A 18 3.29 -3.25 -16.91
N PRO A 19 4.32 -3.76 -16.21
CA PRO A 19 4.92 -3.05 -15.06
C PRO A 19 5.37 -1.62 -15.41
N GLU A 20 5.89 -1.39 -16.62
CA GLU A 20 6.37 -0.09 -17.08
C GLU A 20 5.24 0.94 -17.25
N GLU A 21 4.00 0.48 -17.40
CA GLU A 21 2.82 1.33 -17.56
C GLU A 21 2.31 1.89 -16.22
N MET A 22 2.81 1.39 -15.09
CA MET A 22 2.50 1.97 -13.78
C MET A 22 2.99 3.43 -13.67
N GLY A 23 4.19 3.74 -14.17
CA GLY A 23 4.77 5.08 -14.05
C GLY A 23 4.97 5.50 -12.59
N VAL A 24 4.92 6.80 -12.32
CA VAL A 24 4.98 7.34 -10.95
C VAL A 24 3.78 6.84 -10.15
N THR A 25 4.06 6.19 -9.03
CA THR A 25 3.08 5.43 -8.26
C THR A 25 3.08 5.84 -6.79
N TYR A 26 1.88 6.05 -6.24
CA TYR A 26 1.66 6.06 -4.80
C TYR A 26 1.18 4.66 -4.37
N PRO A 27 2.00 3.92 -3.63
CA PRO A 27 1.73 2.53 -3.30
C PRO A 27 0.78 2.31 -2.12
N HIS A 28 0.37 3.38 -1.41
CA HIS A 28 -0.46 3.31 -0.21
C HIS A 28 -1.37 4.52 -0.10
N GLU A 29 -2.60 4.42 -0.62
CA GLU A 29 -3.59 5.50 -0.56
C GLU A 29 -5.01 4.97 -0.38
N HIS A 30 -5.91 5.85 0.07
CA HIS A 30 -7.35 5.61 0.12
C HIS A 30 -8.08 6.60 -0.80
N LEU A 31 -8.61 6.14 -1.92
CA LEU A 31 -9.39 6.99 -2.82
C LEU A 31 -10.79 7.25 -2.29
N PHE A 32 -11.40 6.22 -1.74
CA PHE A 32 -12.70 6.30 -1.07
C PHE A 32 -12.62 5.48 0.21
N LEU A 33 -13.14 6.04 1.30
CA LEU A 33 -13.03 5.44 2.63
C LEU A 33 -14.30 5.70 3.42
N ASP A 34 -14.76 4.68 4.13
CA ASP A 34 -15.73 4.82 5.22
C ASP A 34 -15.29 3.94 6.39
N ALA A 35 -14.53 4.54 7.30
CA ALA A 35 -14.06 3.89 8.51
C ALA A 35 -14.65 4.54 9.79
N MET A 36 -15.76 5.27 9.65
CA MET A 36 -16.38 6.02 10.75
C MET A 36 -16.76 5.13 11.93
N ASP A 37 -17.29 3.95 11.69
CA ASP A 37 -17.73 3.03 12.73
C ASP A 37 -16.57 2.38 13.50
N HIS A 38 -15.38 2.38 12.91
CA HIS A 38 -14.19 1.75 13.49
C HIS A 38 -13.36 2.71 14.36
N TYR A 39 -13.45 4.01 14.09
CA TYR A 39 -12.64 5.05 14.73
C TYR A 39 -13.50 6.20 15.25
N SER A 40 -14.36 5.92 16.21
CA SER A 40 -15.34 6.87 16.76
C SER A 40 -14.75 8.21 17.20
N SER A 41 -13.45 8.28 17.51
CA SER A 41 -12.76 9.50 17.91
C SER A 41 -12.57 10.52 16.76
N TYR A 42 -12.61 10.04 15.51
CA TYR A 42 -12.37 10.88 14.32
C TYR A 42 -13.66 11.21 13.55
N GLY A 43 -14.75 10.48 13.82
CA GLY A 43 -16.06 10.73 13.23
C GLY A 43 -16.03 10.76 11.70
N TYR A 44 -16.77 11.70 11.12
CA TYR A 44 -16.90 11.85 9.66
C TYR A 44 -15.58 12.23 8.96
N GLN A 45 -14.50 12.55 9.68
CA GLN A 45 -13.18 12.77 9.05
C GLN A 45 -12.67 11.53 8.31
N LEU A 46 -13.15 10.35 8.70
CA LEU A 46 -12.82 9.07 8.08
C LEU A 46 -13.84 8.63 7.01
N VAL A 47 -14.55 9.58 6.41
CA VAL A 47 -15.47 9.33 5.29
C VAL A 47 -15.01 10.18 4.12
N ILE A 48 -14.48 9.54 3.07
CA ILE A 48 -14.10 10.15 1.80
C ILE A 48 -15.00 9.52 0.74
N ASP A 49 -16.08 10.20 0.34
CA ASP A 49 -17.11 9.61 -0.52
C ASP A 49 -17.58 10.52 -1.69
N ASP A 50 -17.02 11.72 -1.84
CA ASP A 50 -17.34 12.63 -2.92
C ASP A 50 -16.40 12.43 -4.14
N GLU A 51 -16.93 11.83 -5.22
CA GLU A 51 -16.17 11.57 -6.44
C GLU A 51 -15.74 12.84 -7.19
N ASP A 52 -16.48 13.95 -7.06
CA ASP A 52 -16.13 15.20 -7.72
C ASP A 52 -14.96 15.89 -6.98
N VAL A 53 -15.01 15.89 -5.66
CA VAL A 53 -13.89 16.37 -4.83
C VAL A 53 -12.65 15.52 -5.11
N MET A 54 -12.76 14.20 -5.05
CA MET A 54 -11.61 13.32 -5.26
C MET A 54 -11.04 13.43 -6.67
N ALA A 55 -11.85 13.67 -7.70
CA ALA A 55 -11.34 13.91 -9.05
C ALA A 55 -10.51 15.20 -9.14
N GLN A 56 -10.85 16.25 -8.36
CA GLN A 56 -10.02 17.46 -8.27
C GLN A 56 -8.73 17.19 -7.49
N GLU A 57 -8.79 16.46 -6.38
CA GLU A 57 -7.60 16.06 -5.61
C GLU A 57 -6.60 15.28 -6.47
N ILE A 58 -7.08 14.34 -7.29
CA ILE A 58 -6.23 13.52 -8.17
C ILE A 58 -5.58 14.33 -9.30
N LEU A 59 -6.11 15.49 -9.67
CA LEU A 59 -5.44 16.38 -10.61
C LEU A 59 -4.09 16.87 -10.08
N GLU A 60 -3.95 17.07 -8.76
CA GLU A 60 -2.68 17.44 -8.13
C GLU A 60 -1.60 16.36 -8.29
N PHE A 61 -2.00 15.10 -8.27
CA PHE A 61 -1.12 13.97 -8.55
C PHE A 61 -0.77 13.88 -10.04
N THR A 62 -1.79 13.87 -10.92
CA THR A 62 -1.60 13.61 -12.35
C THR A 62 -0.88 14.74 -13.09
N THR A 63 -1.11 16.00 -12.73
CA THR A 63 -0.42 17.15 -13.33
C THR A 63 1.08 17.19 -13.01
N ARG A 64 1.49 16.49 -11.94
CA ARG A 64 2.90 16.31 -11.55
C ARG A 64 3.51 14.99 -12.04
N GLY A 65 2.81 14.29 -12.92
CA GLY A 65 3.32 13.07 -13.57
C GLY A 65 2.89 11.77 -12.88
N GLY A 66 2.07 11.83 -11.84
CA GLY A 66 1.48 10.66 -11.20
C GLY A 66 0.63 9.83 -12.15
N ARG A 67 0.70 8.50 -12.06
CA ARG A 67 0.04 7.58 -13.01
C ARG A 67 -0.73 6.48 -12.35
N THR A 68 -0.25 5.95 -11.22
CA THR A 68 -0.87 4.80 -10.55
C THR A 68 -1.05 5.08 -9.06
N ILE A 69 -2.22 4.70 -8.55
CA ILE A 69 -2.51 4.65 -7.11
C ILE A 69 -2.82 3.20 -6.74
N CYS A 70 -2.16 2.70 -5.68
CA CYS A 70 -2.53 1.46 -5.05
C CYS A 70 -3.50 1.80 -3.90
N ASP A 71 -4.75 1.40 -4.08
CA ASP A 71 -5.82 1.67 -3.12
C ASP A 71 -5.85 0.53 -2.09
N VAL A 72 -5.46 0.86 -0.85
CA VAL A 72 -5.37 -0.10 0.26
C VAL A 72 -6.67 -0.24 1.05
N THR A 73 -7.74 0.44 0.62
CA THR A 73 -9.05 0.35 1.25
C THR A 73 -9.62 -1.06 1.13
N LEU A 74 -9.94 -1.68 2.27
CA LEU A 74 -10.51 -3.01 2.35
C LEU A 74 -12.02 -2.96 2.60
N ASP A 75 -12.69 -4.10 2.52
CA ASP A 75 -14.15 -4.21 2.53
C ASP A 75 -14.77 -3.57 3.79
N GLU A 76 -14.19 -3.82 4.97
CA GLU A 76 -14.65 -3.29 6.24
C GLU A 76 -14.49 -1.77 6.41
N ILE A 77 -13.73 -1.13 5.54
CA ILE A 77 -13.50 0.33 5.54
C ILE A 77 -13.93 1.00 4.24
N GLY A 78 -14.83 0.36 3.48
CA GLY A 78 -15.55 1.00 2.36
C GLY A 78 -15.05 0.68 0.96
N ARG A 79 -14.30 -0.41 0.73
CA ARG A 79 -13.88 -0.83 -0.61
C ARG A 79 -15.08 -1.01 -1.54
N ASP A 80 -15.07 -0.30 -2.68
CA ASP A 80 -16.06 -0.43 -3.75
C ASP A 80 -15.38 -0.64 -5.11
N PRO A 81 -15.26 -1.88 -5.58
CA PRO A 81 -14.58 -2.19 -6.84
C PRO A 81 -15.17 -1.50 -8.06
N GLU A 82 -16.50 -1.41 -8.17
CA GLU A 82 -17.16 -0.79 -9.30
C GLU A 82 -16.96 0.73 -9.31
N ARG A 83 -16.94 1.35 -8.14
CA ARG A 83 -16.61 2.77 -7.97
C ARG A 83 -15.19 3.05 -8.43
N LEU A 84 -14.22 2.24 -8.01
CA LEU A 84 -12.82 2.37 -8.43
C LEU A 84 -12.67 2.26 -9.95
N VAL A 85 -13.40 1.36 -10.61
CA VAL A 85 -13.40 1.26 -12.08
C VAL A 85 -13.97 2.55 -12.72
N ARG A 86 -15.10 3.05 -12.23
CA ARG A 86 -15.69 4.32 -12.75
C ARG A 86 -14.72 5.47 -12.56
N PHE A 87 -14.13 5.57 -11.40
CA PHE A 87 -13.18 6.63 -11.05
C PHE A 87 -11.89 6.56 -11.86
N SER A 88 -11.31 5.37 -12.04
CA SER A 88 -10.14 5.15 -12.90
C SER A 88 -10.43 5.59 -14.35
N ARG A 89 -11.60 5.25 -14.90
CA ARG A 89 -12.01 5.69 -16.24
C ARG A 89 -12.19 7.21 -16.35
N ARG A 90 -12.73 7.83 -15.31
CA ARG A 90 -12.97 9.26 -15.24
C ARG A 90 -11.68 10.08 -15.19
N THR A 91 -10.71 9.62 -14.38
CA THR A 91 -9.47 10.36 -14.09
C THR A 91 -8.29 9.95 -14.97
N GLY A 92 -8.37 8.78 -15.59
CA GLY A 92 -7.30 8.22 -16.43
C GLY A 92 -6.11 7.65 -15.64
N ILE A 93 -6.18 7.56 -14.31
CA ILE A 93 -5.15 6.91 -13.50
C ILE A 93 -5.33 5.39 -13.51
N ASN A 94 -4.24 4.65 -13.37
CA ASN A 94 -4.31 3.25 -13.02
C ASN A 94 -4.64 3.11 -11.53
N ILE A 95 -5.54 2.20 -11.18
CA ILE A 95 -5.83 1.86 -9.78
C ILE A 95 -5.54 0.38 -9.58
N VAL A 96 -4.65 0.07 -8.64
CA VAL A 96 -4.38 -1.28 -8.15
C VAL A 96 -5.11 -1.44 -6.83
N MET A 97 -6.11 -2.30 -6.78
CA MET A 97 -6.99 -2.47 -5.62
C MET A 97 -6.48 -3.60 -4.71
N GLY A 98 -6.51 -3.39 -3.41
CA GLY A 98 -6.16 -4.39 -2.41
C GLY A 98 -7.29 -5.39 -2.10
N CYS A 99 -6.92 -6.51 -1.45
CA CYS A 99 -7.87 -7.46 -0.84
C CYS A 99 -7.34 -7.97 0.50
N GLY A 100 -8.25 -8.45 1.35
CA GLY A 100 -7.90 -8.95 2.67
C GLY A 100 -8.78 -8.37 3.76
N TRP A 101 -8.24 -8.34 4.98
CA TRP A 101 -8.93 -7.81 6.16
C TRP A 101 -7.98 -6.93 6.96
N TYR A 102 -8.40 -5.70 7.24
CA TYR A 102 -7.56 -4.65 7.79
C TYR A 102 -7.05 -4.97 9.19
N ARG A 103 -7.91 -4.92 10.20
CA ARG A 103 -7.55 -5.16 11.61
C ARG A 103 -8.70 -5.81 12.37
N ASP A 104 -8.38 -6.49 13.47
CA ASP A 104 -9.30 -7.34 14.22
C ASP A 104 -10.58 -6.66 14.72
N PHE A 105 -10.54 -5.36 15.02
CA PHE A 105 -11.73 -4.64 15.50
C PHE A 105 -12.81 -4.46 14.41
N GLY A 106 -12.45 -4.53 13.13
CA GLY A 106 -13.36 -4.44 11.98
C GLY A 106 -13.63 -5.78 11.30
N TYR A 107 -13.02 -6.87 11.73
CA TYR A 107 -13.14 -8.13 11.03
C TYR A 107 -14.59 -8.65 10.96
N PRO A 108 -15.04 -9.02 9.77
CA PRO A 108 -16.32 -9.73 9.62
C PRO A 108 -16.25 -11.12 10.27
N SER A 109 -17.42 -11.69 10.61
CA SER A 109 -17.53 -12.98 11.31
C SER A 109 -16.78 -14.11 10.59
N ILE A 110 -16.70 -14.05 9.27
CA ILE A 110 -16.02 -15.03 8.43
C ILE A 110 -14.55 -15.26 8.85
N VAL A 111 -13.86 -14.23 9.36
CA VAL A 111 -12.47 -14.36 9.83
C VAL A 111 -12.40 -15.25 11.07
N ALA A 112 -13.42 -15.21 11.94
CA ALA A 112 -13.49 -16.08 13.11
C ALA A 112 -13.96 -17.51 12.78
N GLU A 113 -14.82 -17.65 11.77
CA GLU A 113 -15.46 -18.90 11.40
C GLU A 113 -14.60 -19.82 10.53
N LYS A 114 -13.67 -19.24 9.76
CA LYS A 114 -12.85 -19.95 8.78
C LYS A 114 -11.41 -20.17 9.24
N THR A 115 -10.84 -21.25 8.73
CA THR A 115 -9.40 -21.53 8.86
C THR A 115 -8.57 -20.58 7.97
N SER A 116 -7.28 -20.42 8.26
CA SER A 116 -6.39 -19.61 7.39
C SER A 116 -6.33 -20.12 5.93
N ARG A 117 -6.53 -21.42 5.72
CA ARG A 117 -6.58 -22.00 4.36
C ARG A 117 -7.84 -21.55 3.61
N GLU A 118 -9.01 -21.63 4.24
CA GLU A 118 -10.26 -21.17 3.62
C GLU A 118 -10.27 -19.66 3.39
N LEU A 119 -9.66 -18.89 4.29
CA LEU A 119 -9.45 -17.45 4.08
C LEU A 119 -8.51 -17.18 2.91
N ALA A 120 -7.44 -17.97 2.77
CA ALA A 120 -6.53 -17.88 1.62
C ALA A 120 -7.24 -18.17 0.29
N GLU A 121 -8.17 -19.15 0.26
CA GLU A 121 -8.97 -19.44 -0.94
C GLU A 121 -9.85 -18.25 -1.37
N ILE A 122 -10.37 -17.47 -0.40
CA ILE A 122 -11.10 -16.22 -0.69
C ILE A 122 -10.16 -15.20 -1.33
N LEU A 123 -8.98 -14.97 -0.75
CA LEU A 123 -7.99 -14.03 -1.30
C LEU A 123 -7.53 -14.43 -2.71
N VAL A 124 -7.27 -15.73 -2.93
CA VAL A 124 -6.92 -16.26 -4.25
C VAL A 124 -8.05 -16.01 -5.25
N LYS A 125 -9.33 -16.21 -4.85
CA LYS A 125 -10.49 -15.92 -5.71
C LYS A 125 -10.55 -14.44 -6.08
N GLU A 126 -10.36 -13.52 -5.12
CA GLU A 126 -10.39 -12.09 -5.38
C GLU A 126 -9.27 -11.63 -6.33
N VAL A 127 -8.09 -12.25 -6.24
CA VAL A 127 -6.94 -11.96 -7.14
C VAL A 127 -7.11 -12.58 -8.53
N GLU A 128 -7.57 -13.82 -8.63
CA GLU A 128 -7.59 -14.55 -9.91
C GLU A 128 -8.91 -14.40 -10.68
N ILE A 129 -10.03 -14.22 -9.97
CA ILE A 129 -11.37 -14.18 -10.56
C ILE A 129 -11.99 -12.79 -10.41
N GLY A 130 -11.99 -12.26 -9.18
CA GLY A 130 -12.56 -10.95 -8.85
C GLY A 130 -13.33 -10.95 -7.53
N VAL A 131 -13.59 -9.74 -7.05
CA VAL A 131 -14.32 -9.48 -5.82
C VAL A 131 -15.82 -9.77 -6.03
N GLY A 132 -16.39 -10.61 -5.19
CA GLY A 132 -17.80 -11.02 -5.33
C GLY A 132 -18.07 -11.62 -6.72
N ASP A 133 -19.06 -11.07 -7.41
CA ASP A 133 -19.45 -11.44 -8.78
C ASP A 133 -19.10 -10.36 -9.80
N THR A 134 -18.30 -9.35 -9.44
CA THR A 134 -17.96 -8.20 -10.28
C THR A 134 -16.98 -8.53 -11.40
N GLY A 135 -16.16 -9.58 -11.24
CA GLY A 135 -15.03 -9.86 -12.12
C GLY A 135 -13.86 -8.86 -12.01
N ILE A 136 -13.96 -7.87 -11.10
CA ILE A 136 -12.90 -6.88 -10.85
C ILE A 136 -11.90 -7.49 -9.87
N ARG A 137 -10.66 -7.66 -10.31
CA ARG A 137 -9.62 -8.37 -9.57
C ARG A 137 -8.83 -7.45 -8.66
N ALA A 138 -8.43 -7.98 -7.49
CA ALA A 138 -7.44 -7.36 -6.64
C ALA A 138 -6.02 -7.55 -7.21
N GLY A 139 -5.16 -6.54 -7.09
CA GLY A 139 -3.78 -6.57 -7.56
C GLY A 139 -2.76 -6.91 -6.47
N PHE A 140 -3.16 -6.88 -5.21
CA PHE A 140 -2.31 -7.22 -4.06
C PHE A 140 -3.16 -7.65 -2.86
N ILE A 141 -2.49 -8.20 -1.84
CA ILE A 141 -3.13 -8.54 -0.56
C ILE A 141 -2.75 -7.48 0.45
N GLY A 142 -3.71 -6.77 1.01
CA GLY A 142 -3.50 -5.71 2.01
C GLY A 142 -4.30 -4.44 1.73
N GLU A 143 -4.20 -3.49 2.66
CA GLU A 143 -3.30 -3.52 3.83
C GLU A 143 -3.85 -4.42 4.95
N ILE A 144 -3.15 -5.48 5.27
CA ILE A 144 -3.47 -6.32 6.44
C ILE A 144 -2.69 -5.83 7.65
N GLY A 145 -3.31 -5.73 8.82
CA GLY A 145 -2.74 -5.02 9.94
C GLY A 145 -2.70 -5.76 11.26
N THR A 146 -1.91 -5.21 12.17
CA THR A 146 -1.84 -5.66 13.57
C THR A 146 -2.06 -4.50 14.53
N GLY A 147 -2.42 -4.85 15.77
CA GLY A 147 -2.47 -3.89 16.87
C GLY A 147 -1.07 -3.41 17.27
N ARG A 148 -1.03 -2.56 18.31
CA ARG A 148 0.21 -1.89 18.73
C ARG A 148 1.17 -2.77 19.54
N HIS A 149 0.65 -3.66 20.36
CA HIS A 149 1.42 -4.28 21.45
C HIS A 149 1.67 -5.78 21.26
N TYR A 150 0.82 -6.45 20.52
CA TYR A 150 0.94 -7.88 20.20
C TYR A 150 0.03 -8.21 19.02
N ILE A 151 0.37 -9.24 18.29
CA ILE A 151 -0.44 -9.80 17.21
C ILE A 151 -1.54 -10.65 17.84
N LYS A 152 -2.80 -10.34 17.55
CA LYS A 152 -3.95 -11.10 18.07
C LYS A 152 -4.15 -12.39 17.28
N PRO A 153 -4.77 -13.44 17.86
CA PRO A 153 -4.99 -14.69 17.14
C PRO A 153 -5.78 -14.55 15.83
N ALA A 154 -6.70 -13.58 15.74
CA ALA A 154 -7.43 -13.31 14.51
C ALA A 154 -6.54 -12.62 13.45
N GLU A 155 -5.69 -11.68 13.86
CA GLU A 155 -4.71 -11.03 12.99
C GLU A 155 -3.68 -12.05 12.49
N GLU A 156 -3.14 -12.91 13.36
CA GLU A 156 -2.25 -14.01 13.00
C GLU A 156 -2.89 -14.92 11.93
N ARG A 157 -4.18 -15.23 12.05
CA ARG A 157 -4.93 -16.04 11.08
C ARG A 157 -4.96 -15.36 9.70
N VAL A 158 -5.16 -14.05 9.65
CA VAL A 158 -5.16 -13.26 8.40
C VAL A 158 -3.77 -13.24 7.77
N PHE A 159 -2.71 -13.01 8.54
CA PHE A 159 -1.33 -13.04 8.04
C PHE A 159 -0.97 -14.43 7.47
N ARG A 160 -1.37 -15.51 8.14
CA ARG A 160 -1.21 -16.87 7.63
C ARG A 160 -1.96 -17.08 6.30
N ALA A 161 -3.18 -16.58 6.22
CA ALA A 161 -3.97 -16.66 4.98
C ALA A 161 -3.31 -15.87 3.84
N ALA A 162 -2.80 -14.68 4.14
CA ALA A 162 -2.08 -13.84 3.17
C ALA A 162 -0.83 -14.55 2.62
N ALA A 163 -0.01 -15.16 3.48
CA ALA A 163 1.16 -15.91 3.06
C ALA A 163 0.79 -17.10 2.14
N LEU A 164 -0.24 -17.87 2.51
CA LEU A 164 -0.74 -18.98 1.70
C LEU A 164 -1.32 -18.54 0.35
N ALA A 165 -1.99 -17.39 0.32
CA ALA A 165 -2.54 -16.82 -0.92
C ALA A 165 -1.42 -16.24 -1.81
N GLN A 166 -0.44 -15.55 -1.23
CA GLN A 166 0.73 -15.05 -1.97
C GLN A 166 1.46 -16.19 -2.70
N ALA A 167 1.70 -17.31 -2.02
CA ALA A 167 2.37 -18.48 -2.62
C ALA A 167 1.62 -19.01 -3.85
N GLN A 168 0.31 -18.82 -3.90
CA GLN A 168 -0.53 -19.24 -5.03
C GLN A 168 -0.66 -18.19 -6.13
N THR A 169 -0.64 -16.89 -5.78
CA THR A 169 -0.98 -15.80 -6.71
C THR A 169 0.22 -15.00 -7.19
N ASP A 170 1.35 -15.08 -6.50
CA ASP A 170 2.56 -14.27 -6.71
C ASP A 170 2.32 -12.74 -6.59
N VAL A 171 1.22 -12.28 -5.98
CA VAL A 171 1.00 -10.86 -5.69
C VAL A 171 1.75 -10.42 -4.43
N VAL A 172 2.00 -9.12 -4.29
CA VAL A 172 2.65 -8.55 -3.11
C VAL A 172 1.67 -8.54 -1.92
N ILE A 173 2.21 -8.70 -0.71
CA ILE A 173 1.48 -8.44 0.54
C ILE A 173 1.89 -7.05 1.04
N SER A 174 0.91 -6.15 1.26
CA SER A 174 1.09 -4.88 1.95
C SER A 174 0.55 -4.99 3.38
N THR A 175 1.34 -4.51 4.34
CA THR A 175 0.98 -4.62 5.75
C THR A 175 0.82 -3.26 6.41
N HIS A 176 -0.08 -3.20 7.40
CA HIS A 176 -0.24 -2.07 8.30
C HIS A 176 0.47 -2.36 9.62
N THR A 177 1.48 -1.57 9.96
CA THR A 177 1.98 -1.48 11.32
C THR A 177 1.32 -0.30 12.03
N THR A 178 1.59 -0.06 13.30
CA THR A 178 1.25 1.24 13.86
C THR A 178 2.27 2.28 13.42
N ARG A 179 1.94 3.55 13.49
CA ARG A 179 2.73 4.68 12.96
C ARG A 179 4.23 4.73 13.33
N TRP A 180 4.69 3.91 14.23
CA TRP A 180 6.12 3.80 14.60
C TRP A 180 6.75 2.48 14.17
N GLY A 181 6.12 1.75 13.27
CA GLY A 181 6.62 0.45 12.82
C GLY A 181 6.60 -0.61 13.91
N THR A 182 5.69 -0.49 14.91
CA THR A 182 5.62 -1.49 15.97
C THR A 182 5.14 -2.81 15.42
N LEU A 183 5.75 -3.89 15.87
CA LEU A 183 5.52 -5.27 15.44
C LEU A 183 5.94 -5.58 13.99
N ALA A 184 6.66 -4.68 13.31
CA ALA A 184 7.15 -4.94 11.95
C ALA A 184 7.96 -6.24 11.85
N MET A 185 8.88 -6.47 12.78
CA MET A 185 9.71 -7.70 12.80
C MET A 185 8.89 -8.95 13.14
N GLU A 186 7.88 -8.82 14.00
CA GLU A 186 6.95 -9.90 14.33
C GLU A 186 6.04 -10.24 13.16
N GLN A 187 5.55 -9.23 12.40
CA GLN A 187 4.81 -9.45 11.16
C GLN A 187 5.66 -10.18 10.12
N ILE A 188 6.92 -9.76 9.93
CA ILE A 188 7.86 -10.41 9.01
C ILE A 188 8.11 -11.86 9.44
N ALA A 189 8.38 -12.11 10.72
CA ALA A 189 8.62 -13.46 11.24
C ALA A 189 7.41 -14.37 11.00
N LEU A 190 6.21 -13.86 11.21
CA LEU A 190 4.97 -14.59 10.98
C LEU A 190 4.77 -14.93 9.49
N LEU A 191 4.99 -13.97 8.59
CA LEU A 191 4.91 -14.20 7.14
C LEU A 191 5.98 -15.19 6.66
N GLU A 192 7.21 -15.07 7.19
CA GLU A 192 8.33 -15.98 6.88
C GLU A 192 8.02 -17.42 7.35
N GLU A 193 7.47 -17.61 8.55
CA GLU A 193 7.04 -18.91 9.09
C GLU A 193 6.05 -19.62 8.18
N PHE A 194 5.12 -18.88 7.54
CA PHE A 194 4.12 -19.43 6.63
C PHE A 194 4.54 -19.44 5.16
N GLY A 195 5.84 -19.21 4.91
CA GLY A 195 6.46 -19.38 3.59
C GLY A 195 6.21 -18.25 2.62
N ALA A 196 5.87 -17.04 3.10
CA ALA A 196 5.78 -15.87 2.24
C ALA A 196 7.15 -15.54 1.61
N ASN A 197 7.13 -15.12 0.36
CA ASN A 197 8.28 -14.54 -0.30
C ASN A 197 8.49 -13.10 0.20
N LEU A 198 9.44 -12.89 1.12
CA LEU A 198 9.69 -11.60 1.75
C LEU A 198 10.07 -10.49 0.75
N SER A 199 10.68 -10.83 -0.39
CA SER A 199 10.96 -9.84 -1.45
C SER A 199 9.69 -9.28 -2.12
N ARG A 200 8.54 -9.76 -1.72
CA ARG A 200 7.20 -9.38 -2.17
C ARG A 200 6.30 -9.07 -0.97
N VAL A 201 6.88 -8.45 0.05
CA VAL A 201 6.18 -7.96 1.25
C VAL A 201 6.54 -6.49 1.42
N ILE A 202 5.54 -5.66 1.64
CA ILE A 202 5.65 -4.24 1.98
C ILE A 202 5.29 -4.10 3.45
N ILE A 203 6.16 -3.45 4.21
CA ILE A 203 5.88 -3.07 5.60
C ILE A 203 5.54 -1.58 5.63
N GLY A 204 4.30 -1.27 5.92
CA GLY A 204 3.76 0.10 5.96
C GLY A 204 4.10 0.86 7.25
N HIS A 205 3.96 2.17 7.19
CA HIS A 205 4.07 3.14 8.29
C HIS A 205 5.43 3.16 8.99
N LEU A 206 6.53 3.12 8.21
CA LEU A 206 7.88 3.04 8.76
C LEU A 206 8.60 4.39 8.90
N GLY A 207 8.01 5.50 8.41
CA GLY A 207 8.69 6.81 8.33
C GLY A 207 8.82 7.59 9.63
N ASP A 208 7.97 7.36 10.62
CA ASP A 208 7.72 8.31 11.71
C ASP A 208 8.64 8.18 12.94
N ARG A 209 9.42 7.14 13.03
CA ARG A 209 10.36 6.98 14.16
C ARG A 209 11.71 7.60 13.83
N ILE A 210 12.25 8.39 14.76
CA ILE A 210 13.52 9.11 14.56
C ILE A 210 14.70 8.14 14.44
N GLY A 211 15.47 8.32 13.35
CA GLY A 211 16.74 7.64 13.09
C GLY A 211 16.57 6.27 12.42
N VAL A 212 17.49 5.97 11.52
CA VAL A 212 17.44 4.79 10.62
C VAL A 212 17.66 3.43 11.31
N LYS A 213 18.25 3.40 12.50
CA LYS A 213 18.66 2.15 13.17
C LYS A 213 17.55 1.13 13.39
N HIS A 214 16.30 1.58 13.49
CA HIS A 214 15.15 0.68 13.62
C HIS A 214 14.67 0.12 12.27
N LEU A 215 15.04 0.76 11.16
CA LEU A 215 14.69 0.35 9.81
C LEU A 215 15.67 -0.67 9.22
N LEU A 216 16.96 -0.59 9.60
CA LEU A 216 17.99 -1.46 9.03
C LEU A 216 17.69 -2.96 9.22
N PRO A 217 17.29 -3.45 10.42
CA PRO A 217 16.94 -4.86 10.59
C PRO A 217 15.74 -5.30 9.72
N ILE A 218 14.80 -4.39 9.42
CA ILE A 218 13.67 -4.63 8.54
C ILE A 218 14.16 -4.74 7.09
N ALA A 219 15.01 -3.79 6.66
CA ALA A 219 15.59 -3.77 5.33
C ALA A 219 16.44 -5.02 5.04
N GLU A 220 17.22 -5.49 6.02
CA GLU A 220 18.03 -6.71 5.93
C GLU A 220 17.20 -7.99 5.70
N LYS A 221 15.89 -7.97 5.99
CA LYS A 221 14.96 -9.05 5.66
C LYS A 221 14.59 -9.10 4.17
N GLY A 222 14.93 -8.08 3.39
CA GLY A 222 14.66 -8.02 1.97
C GLY A 222 13.22 -7.63 1.61
N VAL A 223 12.46 -7.10 2.57
CA VAL A 223 11.11 -6.54 2.37
C VAL A 223 11.18 -5.12 1.81
N TYR A 224 10.08 -4.59 1.27
CA TYR A 224 9.95 -3.17 1.00
C TYR A 224 9.62 -2.42 2.28
N LEU A 225 10.22 -1.24 2.44
CA LEU A 225 9.97 -0.30 3.53
C LEU A 225 9.13 0.85 2.98
N GLU A 226 7.93 1.02 3.50
CA GLU A 226 7.03 2.05 3.04
C GLU A 226 7.02 3.24 4.01
N VAL A 227 7.42 4.40 3.48
CA VAL A 227 7.36 5.70 4.15
C VAL A 227 6.15 6.41 3.56
N ASP A 228 5.01 6.22 4.19
CA ASP A 228 3.69 6.51 3.65
C ASP A 228 2.89 7.56 4.44
N ASN A 229 3.36 8.03 5.56
CA ASN A 229 2.74 9.14 6.30
C ASN A 229 3.35 10.51 5.90
N ILE A 230 3.72 10.69 4.63
CA ILE A 230 4.26 11.97 4.16
C ILE A 230 3.12 13.01 4.17
N GLY A 231 3.36 14.17 4.81
CA GLY A 231 2.33 15.19 5.03
C GLY A 231 1.70 15.18 6.43
N TYR A 232 1.85 14.10 7.21
CA TYR A 232 1.33 13.99 8.58
C TYR A 232 2.23 14.73 9.59
N LEU A 233 2.20 16.06 9.56
CA LEU A 233 3.08 16.91 10.38
C LEU A 233 2.77 16.83 11.87
N ASP A 234 1.58 16.43 12.27
CA ASP A 234 1.17 16.16 13.64
C ASP A 234 1.76 14.85 14.19
N TYR A 235 2.20 13.93 13.30
CA TYR A 235 2.94 12.73 13.70
C TYR A 235 4.40 13.03 13.90
N GLN A 236 5.06 13.59 12.87
CA GLN A 236 6.46 13.98 12.88
C GLN A 236 6.70 15.12 11.87
N PRO A 237 7.67 16.02 12.12
CA PRO A 237 8.16 16.94 11.10
C PRO A 237 8.73 16.18 9.89
N GLU A 238 8.51 16.69 8.68
CA GLU A 238 8.94 16.04 7.44
C GLU A 238 10.43 15.71 7.36
N TYR A 239 11.27 16.53 7.96
CA TYR A 239 12.72 16.27 7.96
C TYR A 239 13.07 14.92 8.61
N VAL A 240 12.27 14.42 9.56
CA VAL A 240 12.50 13.10 10.18
C VAL A 240 12.34 11.98 9.16
N ARG A 241 11.28 12.02 8.34
CA ARG A 241 11.04 11.05 7.27
C ARG A 241 12.08 11.16 6.18
N ALA A 242 12.41 12.38 5.78
CA ALA A 242 13.43 12.65 4.76
C ALA A 242 14.83 12.19 5.23
N ASP A 243 15.19 12.42 6.50
CA ASP A 243 16.45 11.93 7.09
C ASP A 243 16.50 10.39 7.10
N ASN A 244 15.40 9.73 7.43
CA ASN A 244 15.30 8.27 7.42
C ASN A 244 15.47 7.70 6.00
N VAL A 245 14.78 8.28 5.00
CA VAL A 245 14.89 7.86 3.60
C VAL A 245 16.31 8.07 3.07
N ALA A 246 16.89 9.26 3.29
CA ALA A 246 18.25 9.56 2.85
C ALA A 246 19.27 8.59 3.50
N ALA A 247 19.10 8.26 4.77
CA ALA A 247 19.95 7.30 5.46
C ALA A 247 19.79 5.86 4.90
N LEU A 248 18.56 5.41 4.61
CA LEU A 248 18.34 4.10 3.96
C LEU A 248 19.00 4.04 2.57
N VAL A 249 18.93 5.14 1.80
CA VAL A 249 19.60 5.26 0.51
C VAL A 249 21.12 5.18 0.66
N ALA A 250 21.68 5.88 1.64
CA ALA A 250 23.12 5.86 1.93
C ALA A 250 23.63 4.48 2.38
N GLU A 251 22.81 3.71 3.09
CA GLU A 251 23.09 2.32 3.49
C GLU A 251 22.87 1.29 2.36
N GLY A 252 22.44 1.74 1.16
CA GLY A 252 22.29 0.89 -0.03
C GLY A 252 20.92 0.23 -0.20
N PHE A 253 19.90 0.65 0.53
CA PHE A 253 18.56 0.06 0.50
C PHE A 253 17.57 0.81 -0.42
N VAL A 254 18.05 1.66 -1.33
CA VAL A 254 17.19 2.43 -2.25
C VAL A 254 16.19 1.54 -3.02
N ASP A 255 16.57 0.32 -3.38
CA ASP A 255 15.76 -0.65 -4.12
C ASP A 255 14.58 -1.22 -3.33
N GLN A 256 14.47 -0.90 -2.04
CA GLN A 256 13.43 -1.39 -1.14
C GLN A 256 12.52 -0.29 -0.59
N VAL A 257 12.82 0.99 -0.85
CA VAL A 257 12.03 2.11 -0.33
C VAL A 257 10.85 2.42 -1.24
N LEU A 258 9.69 2.65 -0.64
CA LEU A 258 8.45 3.11 -1.26
C LEU A 258 8.00 4.40 -0.55
N LEU A 259 7.39 5.33 -1.30
CA LEU A 259 6.93 6.62 -0.79
C LEU A 259 5.46 6.84 -1.11
N SER A 260 4.65 7.26 -0.12
CA SER A 260 3.22 7.57 -0.26
C SER A 260 2.75 8.59 0.80
N GLU A 261 1.47 8.94 0.78
CA GLU A 261 0.89 9.95 1.68
C GLU A 261 -0.11 9.36 2.67
N ASP A 262 -0.69 8.17 2.40
CA ASP A 262 -1.74 7.54 3.20
C ASP A 262 -2.92 8.53 3.45
N ILE A 263 -3.43 9.14 2.39
CA ILE A 263 -4.57 10.05 2.51
C ILE A 263 -5.82 9.26 2.92
N CYS A 264 -6.13 9.27 4.21
CA CYS A 264 -7.24 8.52 4.80
C CYS A 264 -8.22 9.37 5.61
N MET A 265 -8.09 10.69 5.59
CA MET A 265 -8.99 11.61 6.29
C MET A 265 -9.37 12.81 5.43
N LEU A 266 -10.58 13.34 5.61
CA LEU A 266 -11.04 14.53 4.91
C LEU A 266 -10.09 15.73 5.09
N ASN A 267 -9.55 15.94 6.29
CA ASN A 267 -8.64 17.03 6.57
C ASN A 267 -7.24 16.89 5.95
N HIS A 268 -6.95 15.76 5.27
CA HIS A 268 -5.75 15.62 4.46
C HIS A 268 -5.93 16.20 3.05
N LEU A 269 -7.17 16.30 2.57
CA LEU A 269 -7.50 16.81 1.24
C LEU A 269 -7.30 18.33 1.14
N MET A 270 -6.83 18.83 0.02
CA MET A 270 -6.73 20.26 -0.26
C MET A 270 -8.09 20.96 -0.16
N TYR A 271 -9.16 20.28 -0.55
CA TYR A 271 -10.54 20.75 -0.47
C TYR A 271 -10.91 21.23 0.95
N THR A 272 -10.36 20.62 1.98
CA THR A 272 -10.59 21.01 3.39
C THR A 272 -9.42 21.77 4.02
N GLY A 273 -8.41 22.15 3.23
CA GLY A 273 -7.22 22.86 3.68
C GLY A 273 -6.05 21.96 4.08
N GLY A 274 -6.12 20.67 3.75
CA GLY A 274 -5.02 19.71 3.90
C GLY A 274 -3.92 19.86 2.85
N LYS A 275 -3.08 18.86 2.72
CA LYS A 275 -1.93 18.85 1.82
C LYS A 275 -2.25 18.30 0.42
N GLY A 276 -3.18 17.34 0.34
CA GLY A 276 -3.58 16.67 -0.89
C GLY A 276 -2.45 15.88 -1.54
N TYR A 277 -2.76 15.26 -2.67
CA TYR A 277 -1.88 14.33 -3.40
C TYR A 277 -0.68 14.98 -4.13
N GLY A 278 -0.46 16.27 -3.97
CA GLY A 278 0.68 17.00 -4.55
C GLY A 278 1.88 17.15 -3.62
N TYR A 279 1.68 16.90 -2.32
CA TYR A 279 2.64 17.27 -1.29
C TYR A 279 3.98 16.53 -1.37
N VAL A 280 3.99 15.25 -1.74
CA VAL A 280 5.23 14.52 -1.99
C VAL A 280 6.08 15.26 -3.00
N PHE A 281 5.51 15.64 -4.15
CA PHE A 281 6.25 16.30 -5.23
C PHE A 281 6.74 17.68 -4.85
N GLU A 282 5.90 18.48 -4.18
CA GLU A 282 6.17 19.89 -3.89
C GLU A 282 7.07 20.08 -2.68
N THR A 283 7.02 19.17 -1.73
CA THR A 283 7.69 19.35 -0.44
C THR A 283 8.68 18.23 -0.14
N PHE A 284 8.25 16.97 -0.23
CA PHE A 284 9.06 15.86 0.25
C PHE A 284 10.23 15.53 -0.68
N LEU A 285 10.00 15.43 -2.00
CA LEU A 285 11.08 15.16 -2.96
C LEU A 285 12.16 16.25 -2.95
N PRO A 286 11.85 17.57 -2.91
CA PRO A 286 12.85 18.61 -2.68
C PRO A 286 13.69 18.42 -1.42
N LEU A 287 13.06 18.01 -0.29
CA LEU A 287 13.79 17.72 0.94
C LEU A 287 14.76 16.53 0.80
N LEU A 288 14.44 15.53 -0.03
CA LEU A 288 15.34 14.42 -0.34
C LEU A 288 16.55 14.90 -1.17
N LEU A 289 16.30 15.74 -2.19
CA LEU A 289 17.38 16.34 -3.01
C LEU A 289 18.34 17.17 -2.15
N GLU A 290 17.83 17.96 -1.19
CA GLU A 290 18.64 18.71 -0.22
C GLU A 290 19.55 17.81 0.64
N ARG A 291 19.18 16.54 0.81
CA ARG A 291 19.94 15.51 1.55
C ARG A 291 20.87 14.68 0.66
N GLY A 292 20.99 15.06 -0.61
CA GLY A 292 21.86 14.39 -1.56
C GLY A 292 21.30 13.11 -2.18
N VAL A 293 20.01 12.82 -2.00
CA VAL A 293 19.31 11.78 -2.79
C VAL A 293 19.20 12.30 -4.23
N THR A 294 19.55 11.47 -5.21
CA THR A 294 19.55 11.88 -6.62
C THR A 294 18.20 11.69 -7.30
N ASP A 295 17.99 12.34 -8.46
CA ASP A 295 16.78 12.14 -9.28
C ASP A 295 16.62 10.68 -9.71
N GLU A 296 17.72 9.97 -10.00
CA GLU A 296 17.68 8.54 -10.34
C GLU A 296 17.21 7.68 -9.15
N GLN A 297 17.63 8.03 -7.93
CA GLN A 297 17.19 7.33 -6.72
C GLN A 297 15.73 7.65 -6.40
N ILE A 298 15.27 8.87 -6.63
CA ILE A 298 13.85 9.24 -6.56
C ILE A 298 13.05 8.44 -7.58
N HIS A 299 13.51 8.37 -8.82
CA HIS A 299 12.88 7.55 -9.86
C HIS A 299 12.83 6.06 -9.46
N GLN A 300 13.90 5.55 -8.85
CA GLN A 300 13.92 4.19 -8.32
C GLN A 300 12.79 3.97 -7.31
N MET A 301 12.60 4.88 -6.35
CA MET A 301 11.60 4.76 -5.28
C MET A 301 10.16 4.97 -5.77
N MET A 302 9.95 5.90 -6.73
CA MET A 302 8.60 6.31 -7.15
C MET A 302 8.08 5.52 -8.37
N VAL A 303 8.96 4.87 -9.14
CA VAL A 303 8.60 4.20 -10.41
C VAL A 303 9.04 2.74 -10.41
N VAL A 304 10.33 2.50 -10.23
CA VAL A 304 10.90 1.15 -10.43
C VAL A 304 10.50 0.19 -9.30
N ASN A 305 10.61 0.63 -8.06
CA ASN A 305 10.27 -0.19 -6.90
C ASN A 305 8.78 -0.56 -6.88
N PRO A 306 7.81 0.39 -7.05
CA PRO A 306 6.40 0.05 -7.12
C PRO A 306 6.09 -0.92 -8.28
N ALA A 307 6.62 -0.67 -9.48
CA ALA A 307 6.43 -1.55 -10.62
C ALA A 307 6.92 -2.97 -10.34
N ARG A 308 8.06 -3.12 -9.66
CA ARG A 308 8.60 -4.41 -9.25
C ARG A 308 7.76 -5.05 -8.14
N ALA A 309 7.33 -4.30 -7.15
CA ALA A 309 6.54 -4.79 -6.01
C ALA A 309 5.17 -5.30 -6.46
N PHE A 310 4.42 -4.50 -7.21
CA PHE A 310 3.04 -4.81 -7.60
C PHE A 310 2.90 -5.69 -8.85
N SER A 311 3.99 -5.94 -9.59
CA SER A 311 3.95 -6.89 -10.71
C SER A 311 4.00 -8.33 -10.22
N ARG A 312 3.25 -9.23 -10.85
CA ARG A 312 3.28 -10.67 -10.62
C ARG A 312 3.71 -11.43 -11.89
N ARG A 313 4.04 -12.71 -11.78
CA ARG A 313 4.22 -13.55 -12.96
C ARG A 313 2.91 -13.69 -13.71
N ARG A 314 2.96 -13.44 -15.01
CA ARG A 314 1.80 -13.66 -15.88
C ARG A 314 1.40 -15.13 -15.84
N ARG A 315 0.11 -15.38 -15.69
CA ARG A 315 -0.46 -16.72 -15.79
C ARG A 315 -1.23 -16.80 -17.08
N ASP A 316 -1.03 -17.89 -17.82
CA ASP A 316 -1.89 -18.19 -18.97
C ASP A 316 -3.33 -18.33 -18.46
N ALA A 317 -4.27 -17.71 -19.17
CA ALA A 317 -5.68 -17.87 -18.86
C ALA A 317 -6.05 -19.34 -18.94
N VAL A 318 -6.52 -19.91 -17.83
CA VAL A 318 -7.01 -21.29 -17.75
C VAL A 318 -8.34 -21.42 -18.47
#